data_505bfbc2c284ab3f24920a2ccbb5d1cd
#
_entry.id   505bfbc2c284ab3f24920a2ccbb5d1cd
#
_cell.length_a   1.000
_cell.length_b   1.000
_cell.length_c   1.000
_cell.angle_alpha   90.00
_cell.angle_beta   90.00
_cell.angle_gamma   90.00
#
_symmetry.space_group_name_H-M   'P 1'
#
loop_
_entity.id
_entity.type
_entity.pdbx_description
1 polymer ?
#
loop_
_entity_poly.entity_id
_entity_poly.type
_entity_poly.pdbx_seq_one_letter_code
_entity_poly.pdbx_strand_id
1 'polypeptide(L)'
;MKKNFIKYIAALAVAPMLLSSCSDDFLNEIDPNRQTPTTFWTSEDNVMKGLSAVYNPFRRMTSGYYGGLEGIMHLQMRGDDLYPTRGEEPYIWEYLSFVNTTNTKDLSWGNIYEGIQMANEFIYRAATVDMDETKREQMIGEAYFLRGFWYFRLRTDYRDAVIRTLPQDADPETHGLSSGDEVLEQAISDFKEAKSRLPKLRSSDENGRVTQAAAIAMLGKAYIWKGDYQAAKDEFEIIMNGYGYDLTQKYEDNFRDDTEFNAESIWEINYDAKGNSGDSWGNGTSDDSFMGNNLAHYFGPTLKGENIGGGWYKMQPSPYLIKEFI
;
A
#
# COMPACT_ATOMS: atom_id res chain seq x y z
N MET A 1 -67.54 -35.75 21.77
CA MET A 1 -66.79 -35.70 20.50
C MET A 1 -66.58 -34.29 19.94
N LYS A 2 -67.56 -33.35 19.97
CA LYS A 2 -67.41 -31.99 19.42
C LYS A 2 -66.31 -31.13 20.09
N LYS A 3 -66.05 -31.26 21.39
CA LYS A 3 -65.03 -30.45 22.11
C LYS A 3 -63.56 -30.78 21.73
N ASN A 4 -63.28 -31.98 21.33
CA ASN A 4 -61.92 -32.38 20.94
C ASN A 4 -61.62 -32.02 19.49
N PHE A 5 -62.64 -32.02 18.62
CA PHE A 5 -62.50 -31.63 17.21
C PHE A 5 -62.10 -30.17 17.07
N ILE A 6 -62.66 -29.26 17.86
CA ILE A 6 -62.32 -27.82 17.91
C ILE A 6 -60.84 -27.61 18.33
N LYS A 7 -60.34 -28.42 19.26
CA LYS A 7 -58.92 -28.32 19.68
C LYS A 7 -57.93 -28.71 18.59
N TYR A 8 -58.29 -29.72 17.75
CA TYR A 8 -57.43 -30.12 16.64
C TYR A 8 -57.47 -29.10 15.49
N ILE A 9 -58.62 -28.46 15.21
CA ILE A 9 -58.71 -27.36 14.24
C ILE A 9 -57.93 -26.14 14.69
N ALA A 10 -58.01 -25.78 15.99
CA ALA A 10 -57.20 -24.68 16.52
C ALA A 10 -55.70 -24.97 16.49
N ALA A 11 -55.27 -26.20 16.77
CA ALA A 11 -53.88 -26.62 16.66
C ALA A 11 -53.37 -26.62 15.21
N LEU A 12 -54.21 -27.03 14.25
CA LEU A 12 -53.85 -27.01 12.81
C LEU A 12 -53.82 -25.61 12.21
N ALA A 13 -54.55 -24.63 12.76
CA ALA A 13 -54.52 -23.24 12.33
C ALA A 13 -53.34 -22.45 12.89
N VAL A 14 -52.78 -22.84 14.04
CA VAL A 14 -51.62 -22.18 14.67
C VAL A 14 -50.29 -22.72 14.10
N ALA A 15 -50.25 -23.95 13.63
CA ALA A 15 -49.02 -24.57 13.07
C ALA A 15 -48.39 -23.80 11.88
N PRO A 16 -49.16 -23.32 10.91
CA PRO A 16 -48.57 -22.53 9.80
C PRO A 16 -48.10 -21.14 10.21
N MET A 17 -48.61 -20.53 11.29
CA MET A 17 -48.13 -19.22 11.77
C MET A 17 -46.75 -19.31 12.45
N LEU A 18 -46.32 -20.47 12.88
CA LEU A 18 -44.98 -20.67 13.45
C LEU A 18 -43.92 -20.96 12.40
N LEU A 19 -44.31 -21.23 11.15
CA LEU A 19 -43.37 -21.53 10.07
C LEU A 19 -43.08 -20.31 9.17
N SER A 20 -43.75 -19.18 9.36
CA SER A 20 -43.53 -17.96 8.56
C SER A 20 -42.60 -16.94 9.23
N SER A 21 -41.88 -17.33 10.29
CA SER A 21 -41.18 -16.42 11.20
C SER A 21 -39.68 -16.29 10.94
N CYS A 22 -39.17 -16.62 9.79
CA CYS A 22 -37.77 -16.26 9.45
C CYS A 22 -37.70 -16.04 7.93
N SER A 23 -37.94 -14.81 7.51
CA SER A 23 -37.29 -14.35 6.29
C SER A 23 -35.86 -14.00 6.66
N ASP A 24 -34.88 -14.48 5.88
CA ASP A 24 -33.45 -14.15 6.06
C ASP A 24 -33.20 -12.64 6.09
N ASP A 25 -34.10 -11.85 5.49
CA ASP A 25 -34.06 -10.37 5.50
C ASP A 25 -34.25 -9.75 6.89
N PHE A 26 -34.94 -10.43 7.85
CA PHE A 26 -35.13 -9.92 9.22
C PHE A 26 -33.86 -10.09 10.07
N LEU A 27 -32.97 -11.02 9.70
CA LEU A 27 -31.72 -11.28 10.40
C LEU A 27 -30.54 -10.49 9.84
N ASN A 28 -30.71 -9.90 8.65
CA ASN A 28 -29.76 -9.02 8.01
C ASN A 28 -30.07 -7.56 8.37
N GLU A 29 -29.68 -7.15 9.58
CA GLU A 29 -29.74 -5.75 9.97
C GLU A 29 -28.71 -4.96 9.15
N ILE A 30 -29.17 -4.28 8.10
CA ILE A 30 -28.35 -3.36 7.29
C ILE A 30 -28.30 -2.05 8.08
N ASP A 31 -27.16 -1.77 8.72
CA ASP A 31 -26.91 -0.46 9.30
C ASP A 31 -26.95 0.60 8.18
N PRO A 32 -27.97 1.50 8.16
CA PRO A 32 -28.14 2.49 7.11
C PRO A 32 -26.99 3.53 7.09
N ASN A 33 -26.19 3.61 8.15
CA ASN A 33 -25.06 4.51 8.27
C ASN A 33 -23.72 3.82 7.87
N ARG A 34 -23.73 2.52 7.66
CA ARG A 34 -22.53 1.78 7.26
C ARG A 34 -22.50 1.66 5.74
N GLN A 35 -21.46 2.25 5.13
CA GLN A 35 -21.17 2.03 3.73
C GLN A 35 -20.77 0.56 3.49
N THR A 36 -21.50 -0.12 2.63
CA THR A 36 -21.17 -1.47 2.17
C THR A 36 -20.51 -1.38 0.79
N PRO A 37 -19.80 -2.40 0.32
CA PRO A 37 -19.28 -2.39 -1.05
C PRO A 37 -20.35 -2.07 -2.12
N THR A 38 -21.57 -2.56 -1.94
CA THR A 38 -22.68 -2.32 -2.89
C THR A 38 -23.22 -0.90 -2.86
N THR A 39 -23.10 -0.19 -1.75
CA THR A 39 -23.58 1.20 -1.61
C THR A 39 -22.48 2.23 -1.85
N PHE A 40 -21.22 1.86 -1.72
CA PHE A 40 -20.08 2.75 -1.90
C PHE A 40 -19.74 2.97 -3.39
N TRP A 41 -19.61 1.91 -4.19
CA TRP A 41 -19.13 1.96 -5.57
C TRP A 41 -20.24 2.37 -6.57
N THR A 42 -20.77 3.58 -6.41
CA THR A 42 -21.93 4.07 -7.17
C THR A 42 -21.71 5.38 -7.93
N SER A 43 -20.57 6.03 -7.75
CA SER A 43 -20.28 7.33 -8.39
C SER A 43 -18.78 7.54 -8.59
N GLU A 44 -18.41 8.45 -9.52
CA GLU A 44 -17.03 8.88 -9.78
C GLU A 44 -16.36 9.42 -8.51
N ASP A 45 -17.06 10.18 -7.67
CA ASP A 45 -16.55 10.71 -6.40
C ASP A 45 -16.16 9.58 -5.43
N ASN A 46 -16.97 8.54 -5.34
CA ASN A 46 -16.66 7.38 -4.51
C ASN A 46 -15.52 6.56 -5.08
N VAL A 47 -15.40 6.45 -6.41
CA VAL A 47 -14.23 5.82 -7.06
C VAL A 47 -12.96 6.59 -6.71
N MET A 48 -12.98 7.93 -6.75
CA MET A 48 -11.84 8.76 -6.35
C MET A 48 -11.44 8.54 -4.88
N LYS A 49 -12.41 8.47 -3.97
CA LYS A 49 -12.17 8.13 -2.56
C LYS A 49 -11.58 6.73 -2.40
N GLY A 50 -12.10 5.76 -3.16
CA GLY A 50 -11.55 4.41 -3.20
C GLY A 50 -10.10 4.37 -3.68
N LEU A 51 -9.75 5.15 -4.71
CA LEU A 51 -8.37 5.28 -5.17
C LEU A 51 -7.46 5.86 -4.10
N SER A 52 -7.92 6.88 -3.37
CA SER A 52 -7.15 7.45 -2.25
C SER A 52 -6.83 6.40 -1.18
N ALA A 53 -7.76 5.46 -0.92
CA ALA A 53 -7.52 4.34 -0.02
C ALA A 53 -6.43 3.40 -0.53
N VAL A 54 -6.29 3.20 -1.86
CA VAL A 54 -5.22 2.36 -2.44
C VAL A 54 -3.84 2.98 -2.25
N TYR A 55 -3.73 4.32 -2.23
CA TYR A 55 -2.49 5.03 -1.94
C TYR A 55 -2.14 5.07 -0.44
N ASN A 56 -3.13 4.94 0.46
CA ASN A 56 -2.95 5.13 1.89
C ASN A 56 -1.86 4.23 2.53
N PRO A 57 -1.72 2.93 2.21
CA PRO A 57 -0.68 2.08 2.78
C PRO A 57 0.75 2.60 2.61
N PHE A 58 1.01 3.39 1.58
CA PHE A 58 2.32 4.04 1.36
C PHE A 58 2.58 5.18 2.34
N ARG A 59 1.53 5.81 2.85
CA ARG A 59 1.60 7.06 3.63
C ARG A 59 1.46 6.85 5.13
N ARG A 60 1.14 5.65 5.60
CA ARG A 60 0.97 5.37 7.02
C ARG A 60 2.23 5.65 7.81
N MET A 61 2.10 6.55 8.79
CA MET A 61 3.20 7.11 9.54
C MET A 61 3.77 6.16 10.60
N THR A 62 2.94 5.39 11.29
CA THR A 62 3.36 4.57 12.42
C THR A 62 3.59 3.10 12.08
N SER A 63 2.84 2.57 11.12
CA SER A 63 2.88 1.16 10.72
C SER A 63 3.07 0.98 9.21
N GLY A 64 3.28 2.09 8.47
CA GLY A 64 3.42 2.05 7.03
C GLY A 64 4.79 1.54 6.62
N TYR A 65 4.83 0.91 5.46
CA TYR A 65 6.05 0.35 4.90
C TYR A 65 7.15 1.42 4.68
N TYR A 66 6.78 2.63 4.27
CA TYR A 66 7.70 3.74 4.03
C TYR A 66 7.66 4.84 5.09
N GLY A 67 6.54 5.04 5.75
CA GLY A 67 6.36 6.10 6.75
C GLY A 67 6.65 5.65 8.17
N GLY A 68 6.64 4.35 8.44
CA GLY A 68 6.81 3.79 9.77
C GLY A 68 8.27 3.52 10.13
N LEU A 69 8.59 3.61 11.41
CA LEU A 69 9.92 3.28 11.94
C LEU A 69 10.35 1.87 11.52
N GLU A 70 9.48 0.89 11.72
CA GLU A 70 9.79 -0.52 11.47
C GLU A 70 9.97 -0.82 9.98
N GLY A 71 9.15 -0.22 9.12
CA GLY A 71 9.28 -0.38 7.67
C GLY A 71 10.62 0.16 7.15
N ILE A 72 11.01 1.37 7.56
CA ILE A 72 12.30 1.96 7.16
C ILE A 72 13.47 1.16 7.74
N MET A 73 13.37 0.70 8.99
CA MET A 73 14.43 -0.14 9.58
C MET A 73 14.56 -1.47 8.82
N HIS A 74 13.47 -2.12 8.46
CA HIS A 74 13.47 -3.32 7.64
C HIS A 74 14.17 -3.09 6.28
N LEU A 75 13.95 -1.93 5.66
CA LEU A 75 14.54 -1.57 4.38
C LEU A 75 16.03 -1.25 4.47
N GLN A 76 16.46 -0.55 5.51
CA GLN A 76 17.78 0.05 5.59
C GLN A 76 18.78 -0.76 6.42
N MET A 77 18.31 -1.51 7.41
CA MET A 77 19.24 -2.21 8.35
C MET A 77 19.77 -3.54 7.82
N ARG A 78 19.31 -3.98 6.65
CA ARG A 78 19.89 -5.16 5.96
C ARG A 78 21.08 -4.80 5.05
N GLY A 79 21.41 -3.52 4.98
CA GLY A 79 22.65 -3.03 4.36
C GLY A 79 23.81 -2.99 5.35
N ASP A 80 24.99 -2.61 4.88
CA ASP A 80 26.23 -2.43 5.68
C ASP A 80 26.53 -0.97 5.98
N ASP A 81 25.67 -0.06 5.52
CA ASP A 81 25.82 1.39 5.60
C ASP A 81 25.22 2.00 6.88
N LEU A 82 24.19 1.39 7.45
CA LEU A 82 23.51 1.86 8.64
C LEU A 82 23.54 0.84 9.78
N TYR A 83 23.45 1.35 11.01
CA TYR A 83 23.46 0.50 12.16
C TYR A 83 22.66 1.11 13.33
N PRO A 84 21.97 0.33 14.17
CA PRO A 84 21.11 0.82 15.23
C PRO A 84 21.93 1.42 16.38
N THR A 85 21.46 2.52 16.96
CA THR A 85 22.15 3.19 18.06
C THR A 85 21.74 2.69 19.45
N ARG A 86 20.54 2.07 19.56
CA ARG A 86 19.99 1.61 20.84
C ARG A 86 19.69 0.12 20.79
N GLY A 87 20.22 -0.61 21.76
CA GLY A 87 20.00 -2.04 21.94
C GLY A 87 18.71 -2.42 22.67
N GLU A 88 17.80 -1.47 22.86
CA GLU A 88 16.59 -1.66 23.68
C GLU A 88 15.49 -2.45 22.95
N GLU A 89 15.60 -2.59 21.63
CA GLU A 89 14.60 -3.27 20.81
C GLU A 89 15.25 -4.47 20.12
N PRO A 90 15.09 -5.69 20.66
CA PRO A 90 15.79 -6.89 20.15
C PRO A 90 15.56 -7.17 18.66
N TYR A 91 14.36 -6.87 18.14
CA TYR A 91 14.02 -7.08 16.73
C TYR A 91 14.88 -6.25 15.75
N ILE A 92 15.43 -5.12 16.20
CA ILE A 92 16.35 -4.31 15.39
C ILE A 92 17.62 -5.07 15.06
N TRP A 93 18.16 -5.77 16.05
CA TRP A 93 19.34 -6.61 15.87
C TRP A 93 19.08 -7.84 15.00
N GLU A 94 17.84 -8.32 14.98
CA GLU A 94 17.43 -9.42 14.12
C GLU A 94 17.48 -9.02 12.63
N TYR A 95 17.05 -7.80 12.28
CA TYR A 95 17.21 -7.29 10.92
C TYR A 95 18.68 -7.20 10.50
N LEU A 96 19.53 -6.65 11.37
CA LEU A 96 20.95 -6.48 11.10
C LEU A 96 21.70 -7.82 10.99
N SER A 97 21.30 -8.81 11.76
CA SER A 97 21.95 -10.13 11.78
C SER A 97 21.40 -11.09 10.74
N PHE A 98 20.39 -10.71 9.95
CA PHE A 98 19.67 -11.58 9.00
C PHE A 98 19.05 -12.83 9.66
N VAL A 99 18.80 -12.79 10.94
CA VAL A 99 18.16 -13.88 11.69
C VAL A 99 16.68 -13.55 11.83
N ASN A 100 15.81 -14.36 11.23
CA ASN A 100 14.38 -14.29 11.46
C ASN A 100 14.05 -15.18 12.65
N THR A 101 13.62 -14.59 13.75
CA THR A 101 13.10 -15.32 14.90
C THR A 101 11.58 -15.20 14.97
N THR A 102 10.95 -16.07 15.78
CA THR A 102 9.50 -16.00 16.05
C THR A 102 9.07 -14.72 16.77
N ASN A 103 10.03 -13.94 17.26
CA ASN A 103 9.81 -12.66 17.93
C ASN A 103 9.97 -11.46 17.00
N THR A 104 10.40 -11.67 15.75
CA THR A 104 10.51 -10.61 14.75
C THR A 104 9.13 -10.09 14.45
N LYS A 105 8.83 -8.88 14.87
CA LYS A 105 7.60 -8.19 14.49
C LYS A 105 7.72 -7.75 13.04
N ASP A 106 7.36 -8.65 12.13
CA ASP A 106 7.29 -8.29 10.73
C ASP A 106 5.94 -7.63 10.42
N LEU A 107 5.86 -6.34 10.67
CA LEU A 107 4.69 -5.54 10.31
C LEU A 107 4.62 -5.28 8.80
N SER A 108 5.72 -5.46 8.08
CA SER A 108 5.79 -5.17 6.65
C SER A 108 4.93 -6.12 5.83
N TRP A 109 4.90 -7.41 6.18
CA TRP A 109 4.05 -8.40 5.50
C TRP A 109 2.57 -8.03 5.51
N GLY A 110 2.02 -7.70 6.68
CA GLY A 110 0.62 -7.30 6.81
C GLY A 110 0.29 -6.03 6.03
N ASN A 111 1.16 -5.03 6.09
CA ASN A 111 1.00 -3.76 5.37
C ASN A 111 1.02 -3.94 3.84
N ILE A 112 1.87 -4.81 3.33
CA ILE A 112 1.93 -5.13 1.89
C ILE A 112 0.62 -5.78 1.45
N TYR A 113 0.13 -6.79 2.18
CA TYR A 113 -1.12 -7.46 1.82
C TYR A 113 -2.35 -6.56 1.98
N GLU A 114 -2.33 -5.62 2.92
CA GLU A 114 -3.37 -4.60 2.99
C GLU A 114 -3.40 -3.74 1.72
N GLY A 115 -2.23 -3.29 1.24
CA GLY A 115 -2.13 -2.57 -0.02
C GLY A 115 -2.63 -3.39 -1.23
N ILE A 116 -2.28 -4.67 -1.28
CA ILE A 116 -2.77 -5.60 -2.32
C ILE A 116 -4.29 -5.75 -2.24
N GLN A 117 -4.85 -5.92 -1.04
CA GLN A 117 -6.29 -6.07 -0.86
C GLN A 117 -7.06 -4.82 -1.29
N MET A 118 -6.58 -3.63 -0.93
CA MET A 118 -7.19 -2.38 -1.36
C MET A 118 -7.16 -2.20 -2.88
N ALA A 119 -6.05 -2.55 -3.51
CA ALA A 119 -5.94 -2.51 -4.97
C ALA A 119 -6.87 -3.54 -5.64
N ASN A 120 -6.96 -4.77 -5.11
CA ASN A 120 -7.89 -5.79 -5.61
C ASN A 120 -9.34 -5.31 -5.56
N GLU A 121 -9.76 -4.78 -4.40
CA GLU A 121 -11.10 -4.23 -4.21
C GLU A 121 -11.38 -3.12 -5.21
N PHE A 122 -10.43 -2.18 -5.38
CA PHE A 122 -10.56 -1.07 -6.31
C PHE A 122 -10.69 -1.56 -7.76
N ILE A 123 -9.78 -2.38 -8.24
CA ILE A 123 -9.77 -2.89 -9.63
C ILE A 123 -11.08 -3.62 -9.94
N TYR A 124 -11.53 -4.46 -9.01
CA TYR A 124 -12.74 -5.26 -9.19
C TYR A 124 -14.02 -4.42 -9.21
N ARG A 125 -14.16 -3.46 -8.26
CA ARG A 125 -15.39 -2.68 -8.08
C ARG A 125 -15.49 -1.48 -9.03
N ALA A 126 -14.40 -0.74 -9.22
CA ALA A 126 -14.40 0.45 -10.07
C ALA A 126 -14.74 0.12 -11.54
N ALA A 127 -14.40 -1.07 -12.00
CA ALA A 127 -14.65 -1.51 -13.38
C ALA A 127 -16.13 -1.43 -13.81
N THR A 128 -17.08 -1.50 -12.86
CA THR A 128 -18.52 -1.54 -13.13
C THR A 128 -19.24 -0.21 -12.88
N VAL A 129 -18.53 0.80 -12.37
CA VAL A 129 -19.14 2.10 -12.04
C VAL A 129 -19.38 2.90 -13.33
N ASP A 130 -20.56 3.48 -13.45
CA ASP A 130 -20.94 4.38 -14.56
C ASP A 130 -20.27 5.74 -14.36
N MET A 131 -19.22 6.01 -15.13
CA MET A 131 -18.43 7.23 -15.12
C MET A 131 -17.65 7.37 -16.45
N ASP A 132 -16.94 8.48 -16.62
CA ASP A 132 -16.04 8.63 -17.78
C ASP A 132 -15.06 7.45 -17.88
N GLU A 133 -15.09 6.78 -19.04
CA GLU A 133 -14.32 5.56 -19.27
C GLU A 133 -12.81 5.82 -19.23
N THR A 134 -12.35 6.94 -19.78
CA THR A 134 -10.93 7.29 -19.79
C THR A 134 -10.40 7.51 -18.37
N LYS A 135 -11.16 8.25 -17.56
CA LYS A 135 -10.80 8.46 -16.14
C LYS A 135 -10.79 7.15 -15.36
N ARG A 136 -11.84 6.31 -15.57
CA ARG A 136 -11.93 5.00 -14.92
C ARG A 136 -10.72 4.13 -15.23
N GLU A 137 -10.36 4.00 -16.51
CA GLU A 137 -9.22 3.21 -16.93
C GLU A 137 -7.89 3.74 -16.39
N GLN A 138 -7.71 5.06 -16.33
CA GLN A 138 -6.54 5.66 -15.72
C GLN A 138 -6.44 5.34 -14.22
N MET A 139 -7.54 5.45 -13.47
CA MET A 139 -7.58 5.11 -12.05
C MET A 139 -7.33 3.62 -11.79
N ILE A 140 -7.88 2.74 -12.64
CA ILE A 140 -7.59 1.30 -12.60
C ILE A 140 -6.12 1.05 -12.90
N GLY A 141 -5.53 1.78 -13.83
CA GLY A 141 -4.09 1.72 -14.12
C GLY A 141 -3.22 2.09 -12.90
N GLU A 142 -3.62 3.08 -12.11
CA GLU A 142 -2.95 3.42 -10.86
C GLU A 142 -3.03 2.27 -9.85
N ALA A 143 -4.20 1.68 -9.67
CA ALA A 143 -4.37 0.55 -8.78
C ALA A 143 -3.55 -0.69 -9.21
N TYR A 144 -3.45 -0.95 -10.51
CA TYR A 144 -2.54 -1.98 -11.03
C TYR A 144 -1.08 -1.67 -10.71
N PHE A 145 -0.64 -0.44 -10.91
CA PHE A 145 0.72 -0.03 -10.55
C PHE A 145 1.02 -0.26 -9.07
N LEU A 146 0.13 0.19 -8.19
CA LEU A 146 0.30 0.09 -6.75
C LEU A 146 0.29 -1.38 -6.29
N ARG A 147 -0.57 -2.23 -6.88
CA ARG A 147 -0.57 -3.68 -6.61
C ARG A 147 0.71 -4.35 -7.10
N GLY A 148 1.13 -4.05 -8.32
CA GLY A 148 2.39 -4.54 -8.87
C GLY A 148 3.60 -4.14 -8.04
N PHE A 149 3.60 -2.91 -7.51
CA PHE A 149 4.61 -2.43 -6.59
C PHE A 149 4.67 -3.28 -5.31
N TRP A 150 3.53 -3.61 -4.71
CA TRP A 150 3.48 -4.45 -3.52
C TRP A 150 3.91 -5.89 -3.81
N TYR A 151 3.53 -6.48 -4.94
CA TYR A 151 4.04 -7.80 -5.35
C TYR A 151 5.54 -7.78 -5.61
N PHE A 152 6.06 -6.71 -6.21
CA PHE A 152 7.50 -6.53 -6.37
C PHE A 152 8.22 -6.48 -5.01
N ARG A 153 7.63 -5.81 -4.00
CA ARG A 153 8.16 -5.80 -2.64
C ARG A 153 8.10 -7.17 -1.98
N LEU A 154 7.00 -7.92 -2.11
CA LEU A 154 6.95 -9.30 -1.63
C LEU A 154 8.07 -10.16 -2.23
N ARG A 155 8.31 -10.03 -3.54
CA ARG A 155 9.38 -10.75 -4.22
C ARG A 155 10.77 -10.39 -3.70
N THR A 156 11.02 -9.10 -3.46
CA THR A 156 12.34 -8.62 -3.03
C THR A 156 12.62 -8.90 -1.56
N ASP A 157 11.61 -8.82 -0.70
CA ASP A 157 11.77 -8.90 0.74
C ASP A 157 11.62 -10.33 1.28
N TYR A 158 10.72 -11.12 0.67
CA TYR A 158 10.32 -12.46 1.16
C TYR A 158 10.55 -13.58 0.15
N ARG A 159 10.70 -13.28 -1.12
CA ARG A 159 10.82 -14.20 -2.24
C ARG A 159 9.50 -14.87 -2.60
N ASP A 160 9.05 -15.86 -1.81
CA ASP A 160 7.83 -16.62 -2.05
C ASP A 160 6.68 -15.97 -1.28
N ALA A 161 5.49 -15.87 -1.92
CA ALA A 161 4.35 -15.17 -1.35
C ALA A 161 3.02 -15.71 -1.88
N VAL A 162 1.91 -15.39 -1.24
CA VAL A 162 0.59 -15.77 -1.72
C VAL A 162 0.10 -14.76 -2.76
N ILE A 163 -0.26 -15.21 -3.96
CA ILE A 163 -0.83 -14.36 -4.99
C ILE A 163 -2.36 -14.34 -4.84
N ARG A 164 -2.92 -13.12 -4.71
CA ARG A 164 -4.34 -12.83 -4.71
C ARG A 164 -4.63 -11.62 -5.58
N THR A 165 -5.49 -11.79 -6.57
CA THR A 165 -5.80 -10.72 -7.55
C THR A 165 -7.25 -10.27 -7.52
N LEU A 166 -8.05 -10.89 -6.66
CA LEU A 166 -9.47 -10.58 -6.45
C LEU A 166 -9.73 -10.24 -4.97
N PRO A 167 -10.79 -9.49 -4.66
CA PRO A 167 -11.22 -9.28 -3.29
C PRO A 167 -11.71 -10.57 -2.63
N GLN A 168 -11.66 -10.62 -1.29
CA GLN A 168 -11.94 -11.82 -0.51
C GLN A 168 -13.34 -12.39 -0.74
N ASP A 169 -14.32 -11.55 -0.99
CA ASP A 169 -15.71 -11.98 -1.25
C ASP A 169 -15.92 -12.52 -2.67
N ALA A 170 -15.06 -12.15 -3.62
CA ALA A 170 -15.05 -12.69 -4.98
C ALA A 170 -14.17 -13.95 -5.11
N ASP A 171 -13.21 -14.14 -4.21
CA ASP A 171 -12.31 -15.28 -4.17
C ASP A 171 -12.09 -15.72 -2.70
N PRO A 172 -13.05 -16.44 -2.12
CA PRO A 172 -13.01 -16.87 -0.72
C PRO A 172 -12.05 -18.03 -0.45
N GLU A 173 -11.45 -18.60 -1.50
CA GLU A 173 -10.59 -19.79 -1.38
C GLU A 173 -9.26 -19.46 -0.68
N THR A 174 -8.66 -20.49 -0.09
CA THR A 174 -7.33 -20.40 0.51
C THR A 174 -6.28 -20.67 -0.57
N HIS A 175 -5.36 -19.74 -0.76
CA HIS A 175 -4.24 -19.85 -1.69
C HIS A 175 -2.98 -20.31 -0.96
N GLY A 176 -2.21 -21.18 -1.61
CA GLY A 176 -0.88 -21.58 -1.16
C GLY A 176 0.20 -20.53 -1.50
N LEU A 177 1.41 -20.76 -1.02
CA LEU A 177 2.57 -19.98 -1.42
C LEU A 177 2.89 -20.24 -2.90
N SER A 178 3.08 -19.15 -3.64
CA SER A 178 3.65 -19.14 -4.98
C SER A 178 5.16 -18.90 -4.90
N SER A 179 5.89 -19.42 -5.87
CA SER A 179 7.32 -19.21 -5.98
C SER A 179 7.66 -17.72 -6.25
N GLY A 180 8.86 -17.30 -5.87
CA GLY A 180 9.30 -15.93 -6.11
C GLY A 180 9.26 -15.51 -7.58
N ASP A 181 9.43 -16.45 -8.51
CA ASP A 181 9.33 -16.16 -9.94
C ASP A 181 7.87 -15.91 -10.36
N GLU A 182 6.91 -16.66 -9.83
CA GLU A 182 5.48 -16.40 -10.06
C GLU A 182 5.04 -15.07 -9.45
N VAL A 183 5.54 -14.72 -8.27
CA VAL A 183 5.28 -13.41 -7.63
C VAL A 183 5.84 -12.27 -8.46
N LEU A 184 7.04 -12.43 -9.03
CA LEU A 184 7.64 -11.45 -9.94
C LEU A 184 6.85 -11.30 -11.24
N GLU A 185 6.39 -12.40 -11.82
CA GLU A 185 5.55 -12.36 -13.02
C GLU A 185 4.21 -11.66 -12.75
N GLN A 186 3.63 -11.82 -11.57
CA GLN A 186 2.44 -11.07 -11.19
C GLN A 186 2.73 -9.55 -11.14
N ALA A 187 3.86 -9.13 -10.56
CA ALA A 187 4.25 -7.73 -10.55
C ALA A 187 4.47 -7.19 -11.98
N ILE A 188 5.14 -7.94 -12.84
CA ILE A 188 5.35 -7.60 -14.25
C ILE A 188 4.01 -7.46 -14.99
N SER A 189 3.08 -8.38 -14.76
CA SER A 189 1.74 -8.34 -15.34
C SER A 189 1.02 -7.05 -14.94
N ASP A 190 1.02 -6.71 -13.65
CA ASP A 190 0.37 -5.51 -13.12
C ASP A 190 1.02 -4.22 -13.69
N PHE A 191 2.35 -4.16 -13.80
CA PHE A 191 3.02 -2.99 -14.39
C PHE A 191 2.72 -2.84 -15.89
N LYS A 192 2.52 -3.93 -16.63
CA LYS A 192 2.07 -3.89 -18.03
C LYS A 192 0.65 -3.34 -18.15
N GLU A 193 -0.26 -3.78 -17.30
CA GLU A 193 -1.63 -3.26 -17.22
C GLU A 193 -1.63 -1.76 -16.89
N ALA A 194 -0.81 -1.35 -15.92
CA ALA A 194 -0.63 0.04 -15.56
C ALA A 194 -0.08 0.87 -16.74
N LYS A 195 1.01 0.42 -17.37
CA LYS A 195 1.63 1.09 -18.53
C LYS A 195 0.62 1.34 -19.65
N SER A 196 -0.29 0.40 -19.91
CA SER A 196 -1.28 0.52 -20.99
C SER A 196 -2.40 1.52 -20.71
N ARG A 197 -2.69 1.82 -19.43
CA ARG A 197 -3.82 2.64 -18.99
C ARG A 197 -3.43 4.03 -18.52
N LEU A 198 -2.23 4.17 -17.97
CA LEU A 198 -1.80 5.41 -17.34
C LEU A 198 -1.52 6.53 -18.35
N PRO A 199 -1.83 7.78 -18.00
CA PRO A 199 -1.48 8.91 -18.83
C PRO A 199 0.03 9.15 -18.81
N LYS A 200 0.54 9.65 -19.94
CA LYS A 200 1.97 9.99 -20.08
C LYS A 200 2.39 11.10 -19.12
N LEU A 201 1.55 12.10 -18.95
CA LEU A 201 1.76 13.28 -18.11
C LEU A 201 0.50 13.54 -17.29
N ARG A 202 0.65 14.19 -16.15
CA ARG A 202 -0.41 14.70 -15.31
C ARG A 202 -0.28 16.20 -15.13
N SER A 203 -1.36 16.86 -14.79
CA SER A 203 -1.35 18.27 -14.38
C SER A 203 -0.75 18.42 -12.98
N SER A 204 -0.27 19.63 -12.65
CA SER A 204 0.40 19.88 -11.37
C SER A 204 -0.48 19.69 -10.14
N ASP A 205 -1.79 19.78 -10.28
CA ASP A 205 -2.77 19.49 -9.21
C ASP A 205 -2.96 17.97 -8.95
N GLU A 206 -2.42 17.13 -9.84
CA GLU A 206 -2.37 15.68 -9.70
C GLU A 206 -0.96 15.16 -9.32
N ASN A 207 -0.05 16.02 -8.90
CA ASN A 207 1.28 15.63 -8.45
C ASN A 207 1.20 14.54 -7.35
N GLY A 208 2.10 13.57 -7.40
CA GLY A 208 2.08 12.38 -6.53
C GLY A 208 1.25 11.20 -7.07
N ARG A 209 0.34 11.42 -8.03
CA ARG A 209 -0.34 10.32 -8.71
C ARG A 209 0.56 9.65 -9.74
N VAL A 210 0.41 8.34 -9.88
CA VAL A 210 1.24 7.52 -10.77
C VAL A 210 1.04 7.90 -12.24
N THR A 211 2.15 7.95 -12.98
CA THR A 211 2.18 8.18 -14.44
C THR A 211 2.63 6.93 -15.19
N GLN A 212 2.48 6.96 -16.52
CA GLN A 212 2.97 5.89 -17.39
C GLN A 212 4.50 5.68 -17.23
N ALA A 213 5.26 6.75 -17.03
CA ALA A 213 6.72 6.66 -16.83
C ALA A 213 7.07 5.86 -15.56
N ALA A 214 6.32 6.04 -14.48
CA ALA A 214 6.51 5.25 -13.26
C ALA A 214 6.28 3.74 -13.50
N ALA A 215 5.23 3.40 -14.26
CA ALA A 215 4.96 2.01 -14.61
C ALA A 215 6.07 1.41 -15.49
N ILE A 216 6.59 2.16 -16.47
CA ILE A 216 7.70 1.75 -17.32
C ILE A 216 8.97 1.57 -16.48
N ALA A 217 9.28 2.49 -15.58
CA ALA A 217 10.46 2.41 -14.71
C ALA A 217 10.42 1.15 -13.82
N MET A 218 9.28 0.86 -13.20
CA MET A 218 9.11 -0.32 -12.36
C MET A 218 9.11 -1.61 -13.18
N LEU A 219 8.56 -1.60 -14.39
CA LEU A 219 8.62 -2.74 -15.31
C LEU A 219 10.06 -3.05 -15.71
N GLY A 220 10.85 -2.04 -16.08
CA GLY A 220 12.28 -2.20 -16.34
C GLY A 220 13.05 -2.75 -15.15
N LYS A 221 12.75 -2.24 -13.93
CA LYS A 221 13.34 -2.76 -12.69
C LYS A 221 12.96 -4.22 -12.42
N ALA A 222 11.71 -4.60 -12.68
CA ALA A 222 11.25 -5.98 -12.53
C ALA A 222 11.95 -6.93 -13.53
N TYR A 223 12.20 -6.47 -14.75
CA TYR A 223 12.98 -7.23 -15.74
C TYR A 223 14.44 -7.42 -15.33
N ILE A 224 15.08 -6.44 -14.69
CA ILE A 224 16.42 -6.64 -14.09
C ILE A 224 16.38 -7.79 -13.06
N TRP A 225 15.38 -7.81 -12.18
CA TRP A 225 15.22 -8.87 -11.18
C TRP A 225 14.93 -10.25 -11.80
N LYS A 226 14.29 -10.28 -12.96
CA LYS A 226 14.08 -11.48 -13.77
C LYS A 226 15.34 -11.96 -14.48
N GLY A 227 16.34 -11.10 -14.66
CA GLY A 227 17.54 -11.35 -15.47
C GLY A 227 17.33 -11.08 -16.97
N ASP A 228 16.19 -10.50 -17.36
CA ASP A 228 15.91 -10.09 -18.74
C ASP A 228 16.40 -8.65 -18.98
N TYR A 229 17.72 -8.53 -19.11
CA TYR A 229 18.37 -7.22 -19.26
C TYR A 229 18.02 -6.52 -20.56
N GLN A 230 17.67 -7.27 -21.62
CA GLN A 230 17.28 -6.66 -22.89
C GLN A 230 15.90 -6.00 -22.74
N ALA A 231 14.93 -6.69 -22.19
CA ALA A 231 13.60 -6.10 -21.92
C ALA A 231 13.70 -4.91 -20.97
N ALA A 232 14.57 -4.98 -19.94
CA ALA A 232 14.80 -3.86 -19.03
C ALA A 232 15.36 -2.63 -19.76
N LYS A 233 16.35 -2.83 -20.63
CA LYS A 233 16.95 -1.77 -21.45
C LYS A 233 15.89 -1.12 -22.35
N ASP A 234 15.07 -1.92 -23.04
CA ASP A 234 14.04 -1.42 -23.93
C ASP A 234 13.03 -0.53 -23.19
N GLU A 235 12.63 -0.90 -21.97
CA GLU A 235 11.75 -0.08 -21.15
C GLU A 235 12.42 1.23 -20.70
N PHE A 236 13.67 1.21 -20.26
CA PHE A 236 14.36 2.43 -19.83
C PHE A 236 14.64 3.38 -21.01
N GLU A 237 14.93 2.87 -22.21
CA GLU A 237 15.09 3.69 -23.41
C GLU A 237 13.80 4.44 -23.77
N ILE A 238 12.62 3.88 -23.49
CA ILE A 238 11.35 4.58 -23.69
C ILE A 238 11.29 5.85 -22.81
N ILE A 239 11.71 5.73 -21.53
CA ILE A 239 11.72 6.88 -20.61
C ILE A 239 12.74 7.92 -21.06
N MET A 240 13.97 7.49 -21.30
CA MET A 240 15.10 8.37 -21.68
C MET A 240 14.82 9.17 -22.94
N ASN A 241 14.14 8.58 -23.92
CA ASN A 241 13.91 9.21 -25.23
C ASN A 241 12.53 9.90 -25.34
N GLY A 242 11.62 9.67 -24.41
CA GLY A 242 10.21 10.02 -24.64
C GLY A 242 9.53 10.89 -23.59
N TYR A 243 10.13 11.13 -22.41
CA TYR A 243 9.43 11.75 -21.28
C TYR A 243 10.04 13.06 -20.79
N GLY A 244 11.26 13.40 -21.21
CA GLY A 244 11.90 14.67 -20.87
C GLY A 244 12.46 14.73 -19.44
N TYR A 245 12.65 13.58 -18.77
CA TYR A 245 13.37 13.53 -17.51
C TYR A 245 14.85 13.80 -17.75
N ASP A 246 15.49 14.48 -16.81
CA ASP A 246 16.91 14.82 -16.85
C ASP A 246 17.46 14.90 -15.42
N LEU A 247 18.77 14.82 -15.27
CA LEU A 247 19.41 14.99 -13.97
C LEU A 247 19.27 16.43 -13.48
N THR A 248 19.05 16.60 -12.18
CA THR A 248 19.06 17.91 -11.55
C THR A 248 20.46 18.53 -11.60
N GLN A 249 20.55 19.85 -11.65
CA GLN A 249 21.85 20.54 -11.69
C GLN A 249 22.66 20.32 -10.41
N LYS A 250 21.99 20.16 -9.29
CA LYS A 250 22.60 19.93 -8.00
C LYS A 250 21.99 18.66 -7.39
N TYR A 251 22.85 17.73 -7.00
CA TYR A 251 22.44 16.49 -6.36
C TYR A 251 21.58 16.72 -5.11
N GLU A 252 21.86 17.80 -4.34
CA GLU A 252 21.12 18.17 -3.13
C GLU A 252 19.63 18.50 -3.40
N ASP A 253 19.28 18.91 -4.63
CA ASP A 253 17.90 19.27 -4.99
C ASP A 253 16.96 18.04 -4.96
N ASN A 254 17.50 16.84 -4.97
CA ASN A 254 16.70 15.62 -4.83
C ASN A 254 16.23 15.34 -3.38
N PHE A 255 16.70 16.12 -2.40
CA PHE A 255 16.45 15.91 -0.97
C PHE A 255 15.81 17.12 -0.27
N ARG A 256 15.41 18.12 -1.03
CA ARG A 256 14.85 19.36 -0.50
C ARG A 256 13.34 19.42 -0.76
N ASP A 257 12.59 19.95 0.20
CA ASP A 257 11.14 20.12 0.12
C ASP A 257 10.70 21.20 -0.89
N ASP A 258 11.56 22.20 -1.15
CA ASP A 258 11.28 23.27 -2.13
C ASP A 258 11.60 22.87 -3.58
N THR A 259 12.14 21.67 -3.79
CA THR A 259 12.50 21.12 -5.11
C THR A 259 11.86 19.74 -5.38
N GLU A 260 10.78 19.41 -4.67
CA GLU A 260 9.96 18.23 -4.98
C GLU A 260 9.45 18.27 -6.42
N PHE A 261 9.21 17.10 -7.02
CA PHE A 261 8.80 16.93 -8.42
C PHE A 261 9.74 17.57 -9.45
N ASN A 262 11.03 17.55 -9.14
CA ASN A 262 12.05 18.06 -10.05
C ASN A 262 12.18 17.21 -11.32
N ALA A 263 13.08 17.65 -12.24
CA ALA A 263 13.24 16.99 -13.53
C ALA A 263 13.73 15.54 -13.46
N GLU A 264 14.35 15.13 -12.36
CA GLU A 264 14.85 13.77 -12.13
C GLU A 264 13.78 12.84 -11.57
N SER A 265 12.74 13.40 -10.92
CA SER A 265 11.71 12.65 -10.22
C SER A 265 10.68 12.02 -11.17
N ILE A 266 10.62 10.69 -11.20
CA ILE A 266 9.63 9.95 -11.99
C ILE A 266 8.33 9.76 -11.23
N TRP A 267 8.41 9.50 -9.91
CA TRP A 267 7.27 9.36 -9.02
C TRP A 267 7.71 9.56 -7.56
N GLU A 268 6.95 10.33 -6.83
CA GLU A 268 7.19 10.62 -5.43
C GLU A 268 5.95 10.31 -4.58
N ILE A 269 6.18 9.87 -3.36
CA ILE A 269 5.14 9.74 -2.34
C ILE A 269 5.20 10.96 -1.45
N ASN A 270 4.21 11.82 -1.57
CA ASN A 270 4.18 13.08 -0.83
C ASN A 270 3.68 12.92 0.59
N TYR A 271 4.37 13.61 1.48
CA TYR A 271 3.98 13.82 2.86
C TYR A 271 3.80 15.33 3.09
N ASP A 272 2.75 15.74 3.81
CA ASP A 272 2.49 17.15 4.11
C ASP A 272 2.71 17.42 5.59
N ALA A 273 3.57 18.39 5.90
CA ALA A 273 3.82 18.87 7.26
C ALA A 273 2.60 19.55 7.91
N LYS A 274 1.61 19.97 7.12
CA LYS A 274 0.36 20.59 7.61
C LYS A 274 -0.64 19.57 8.14
N GLY A 275 -0.52 18.31 7.74
CA GLY A 275 -1.24 17.21 8.35
C GLY A 275 -0.72 17.00 9.77
N ASN A 276 -1.64 16.96 10.73
CA ASN A 276 -1.36 16.85 12.15
C ASN A 276 -0.30 15.77 12.42
N SER A 277 0.94 16.16 12.69
CA SER A 277 2.04 15.27 13.06
C SER A 277 1.87 14.86 14.53
N GLY A 278 0.66 14.40 14.87
CA GLY A 278 0.35 13.93 16.21
C GLY A 278 1.25 12.75 16.55
N ASP A 279 1.99 12.91 17.59
CA ASP A 279 2.88 11.96 18.24
C ASP A 279 2.07 10.82 18.87
N SER A 280 1.30 10.09 18.07
CA SER A 280 0.49 8.98 18.59
C SER A 280 1.24 7.67 18.48
N TRP A 281 2.12 7.45 19.41
CA TRP A 281 2.51 6.11 19.79
C TRP A 281 1.27 5.29 20.16
N GLY A 282 0.90 4.36 19.31
CA GLY A 282 0.03 3.24 19.66
C GLY A 282 -1.45 3.50 19.76
N ASN A 283 -1.96 4.67 19.50
CA ASN A 283 -3.39 4.86 19.29
C ASN A 283 -3.69 4.68 17.81
N GLY A 284 -4.02 3.45 17.44
CA GLY A 284 -4.50 3.09 16.10
C GLY A 284 -5.81 3.78 15.71
N THR A 285 -5.83 5.09 15.83
CA THR A 285 -6.80 5.89 15.13
C THR A 285 -6.36 5.89 13.67
N SER A 286 -7.09 5.17 12.87
CA SER A 286 -7.12 5.28 11.41
C SER A 286 -7.59 6.68 11.01
N ASP A 287 -7.00 7.71 11.58
CA ASP A 287 -7.31 9.07 11.19
C ASP A 287 -6.52 9.36 9.92
N ASP A 288 -7.22 9.33 8.79
CA ASP A 288 -6.70 9.64 7.46
C ASP A 288 -6.15 11.08 7.35
N SER A 289 -6.23 11.86 8.42
CA SER A 289 -5.72 13.23 8.51
C SER A 289 -4.19 13.33 8.69
N PHE A 290 -3.51 12.22 9.00
CA PHE A 290 -2.05 12.22 9.16
C PHE A 290 -1.34 12.15 7.80
N MET A 291 -0.93 13.29 7.30
CA MET A 291 -0.24 13.46 6.01
C MET A 291 1.29 13.61 6.15
N GLY A 292 1.81 13.68 7.37
CA GLY A 292 3.24 13.83 7.65
C GLY A 292 4.00 12.51 7.71
N ASN A 293 5.34 12.59 7.81
CA ASN A 293 6.18 11.47 8.19
C ASN A 293 7.00 11.80 9.44
N ASN A 294 7.36 10.79 10.22
CA ASN A 294 8.15 10.93 11.43
C ASN A 294 9.62 10.54 11.25
N LEU A 295 10.10 10.39 10.03
CA LEU A 295 11.46 9.90 9.77
C LEU A 295 12.53 10.81 10.40
N ALA A 296 12.35 12.12 10.31
CA ALA A 296 13.24 13.07 10.95
C ALA A 296 13.26 12.92 12.48
N HIS A 297 12.11 12.62 13.10
CA HIS A 297 12.00 12.36 14.52
C HIS A 297 12.67 11.03 14.92
N TYR A 298 12.48 9.98 14.14
CA TYR A 298 13.06 8.67 14.42
C TYR A 298 14.58 8.65 14.23
N PHE A 299 15.09 9.29 13.20
CA PHE A 299 16.48 9.20 12.77
C PHE A 299 17.29 10.46 13.01
N GLY A 300 16.64 11.58 13.28
CA GLY A 300 17.31 12.83 13.60
C GLY A 300 18.16 12.76 14.86
N PRO A 301 19.20 13.59 14.99
CA PRO A 301 20.09 13.61 16.15
C PRO A 301 19.32 13.99 17.42
N THR A 302 19.77 13.45 18.55
CA THR A 302 19.27 13.85 19.87
C THR A 302 19.83 15.21 20.22
N LEU A 303 19.11 16.27 19.96
CA LEU A 303 19.51 17.63 20.32
C LEU A 303 19.11 17.91 21.77
N LYS A 304 20.08 18.26 22.61
CA LYS A 304 19.84 18.76 23.97
C LYS A 304 19.71 20.27 23.89
N GLY A 305 18.50 20.81 24.03
CA GLY A 305 18.26 22.25 24.06
C GLY A 305 16.77 22.56 24.21
N GLU A 306 16.45 23.67 24.86
CA GLU A 306 15.09 24.15 24.99
C GLU A 306 14.53 24.48 23.61
N ASN A 307 13.37 23.94 23.25
CA ASN A 307 12.58 24.22 22.02
C ASN A 307 13.08 23.65 20.68
N ILE A 308 14.03 22.72 20.66
CA ILE A 308 14.35 21.96 19.45
C ILE A 308 13.93 20.52 19.70
N GLY A 309 12.89 20.07 19.03
CA GLY A 309 12.45 18.67 19.10
C GLY A 309 13.61 17.75 18.67
N GLY A 310 14.26 17.11 19.64
CA GLY A 310 15.35 16.18 19.38
C GLY A 310 14.80 14.90 18.78
N GLY A 311 15.48 14.34 17.77
CA GLY A 311 15.21 13.02 17.26
C GLY A 311 15.58 11.92 18.22
N TRP A 312 15.08 10.71 17.96
CA TRP A 312 15.38 9.54 18.77
C TRP A 312 16.71 8.87 18.40
N TYR A 313 17.30 9.28 17.31
CA TYR A 313 18.59 8.77 16.84
C TYR A 313 18.62 7.23 16.79
N LYS A 314 17.61 6.63 16.15
CA LYS A 314 17.46 5.16 16.09
C LYS A 314 18.48 4.47 15.19
N MET A 315 19.01 5.19 14.19
CA MET A 315 20.05 4.69 13.28
C MET A 315 21.17 5.70 13.12
N GLN A 316 22.37 5.20 12.82
CA GLN A 316 23.52 6.01 12.48
C GLN A 316 24.32 5.36 11.34
N PRO A 317 25.16 6.13 10.63
CA PRO A 317 26.11 5.56 9.67
C PRO A 317 26.99 4.52 10.31
N SER A 318 27.24 3.42 9.62
CA SER A 318 28.14 2.41 10.07
C SER A 318 29.60 2.92 10.09
N PRO A 319 30.47 2.38 10.95
CA PRO A 319 31.90 2.70 10.90
C PRO A 319 32.54 2.40 9.54
N TYR A 320 31.97 1.45 8.79
CA TYR A 320 32.41 1.12 7.45
C TYR A 320 32.08 2.27 6.49
N LEU A 321 30.83 2.73 6.44
CA LEU A 321 30.43 3.85 5.62
C LEU A 321 31.23 5.13 5.94
N ILE A 322 31.44 5.41 7.23
CA ILE A 322 32.22 6.58 7.65
C ILE A 322 33.64 6.55 7.06
N LYS A 323 34.28 5.39 7.00
CA LYS A 323 35.63 5.26 6.43
C LYS A 323 35.70 5.57 4.94
N GLU A 324 34.62 5.31 4.20
CA GLU A 324 34.57 5.59 2.75
C GLU A 324 34.48 7.10 2.45
N PHE A 325 34.13 7.92 3.44
CA PHE A 325 34.01 9.39 3.31
C PHE A 325 35.20 10.17 3.93
N ILE A 326 36.16 9.49 4.60
CA ILE A 326 37.33 10.10 5.20
C ILE A 326 38.59 9.70 4.44
#